data_ac9b90ddb9c0e873baa06f4b894730f4
#
_entry.id   ac9b90ddb9c0e873baa06f4b894730f4
#
_cell.length_a   1.000
_cell.length_b   1.000
_cell.length_c   1.000
_cell.angle_alpha   90.00
_cell.angle_beta   90.00
_cell.angle_gamma   90.00
#
_symmetry.space_group_name_H-M   'P 1'
#
loop_
_entity.id
_entity.type
_entity.pdbx_description
1 polymer ?
#
loop_
_entity_poly.entity_id
_entity_poly.type
_entity_poly.pdbx_seq_one_letter_code
_entity_poly.pdbx_strand_id
1 'polypeptide(L)'
;MLRFILFLLVFGAFTVNAQTTLQSPEQFLGYNLGDKFTRHHRVVEYFRHVDDVMPNVKIEQYGKTYEDRPLIFAIVTSPENFANLEQIRTDNLKRAGVIPGAQSGSKVAIVWLSYNVHGNEANSTEASMKTLYELVNPANAKTKEFLKNTVVILDPCINPDGRDRYANFYNQYGQFPPNPNSDSKEHREPWPGGRANHYLFDLNRDWAWETQIESQSRIKVYNEWLPHVHVDFHEQGHNNPYYFAPAAEPYHEVITNWQREFQTMIGKNNAKYFDEQGWLYFTKEVFDLYYPSYGDSYPTFSGAIGMTYEQGGGGFAGLTITTREGDPLTLKDRLTHHYTAGISTVEVTAQNSTRVLEEFEKYFRDNINNPPTVYKTYVIKGDNNADKINTITKWFDTHGIAYGSPSAGKAARGFDFTTQGQGNFNLTTDDIIVNVYQPKSRFITTLFEPQSKLADSATYDITAWNLMYNYDLKAYALNESIKPGKEFKRKTVDNPTISSKPYAYIFKYESLKDATFLASLLSKDVKVRVASLQFSAGGQTFEPGTLIVTRRNNESLADFDNVVQTLAKASERKIYTTTTGFVEKGKDFGSGYVGYIKAPKVAVLFGEQTSSLNSG
;
A
#
# COMPACT_ATOMS: atom_id res chain seq x y z
N MET A 1 2.80 -88.16 -9.30
CA MET A 1 3.91 -87.29 -8.90
C MET A 1 3.83 -86.00 -9.73
N LEU A 2 3.18 -85.00 -9.18
CA LEU A 2 2.96 -83.72 -9.90
C LEU A 2 4.02 -82.72 -9.36
N ARG A 3 4.92 -82.26 -10.24
CA ARG A 3 5.90 -81.22 -9.89
C ARG A 3 5.28 -79.82 -10.13
N PHE A 4 5.02 -79.08 -9.07
CA PHE A 4 4.69 -77.69 -9.14
C PHE A 4 5.96 -76.87 -9.35
N ILE A 5 6.03 -76.14 -10.46
CA ILE A 5 7.06 -75.12 -10.71
C ILE A 5 6.48 -73.75 -10.27
N LEU A 6 7.02 -73.17 -9.19
CA LEU A 6 6.67 -71.83 -8.68
C LEU A 6 7.50 -70.80 -9.44
N PHE A 7 6.84 -69.99 -10.30
CA PHE A 7 7.47 -68.82 -10.94
C PHE A 7 7.37 -67.63 -10.01
N LEU A 8 8.48 -67.24 -9.42
CA LEU A 8 8.59 -65.97 -8.65
C LEU A 8 8.76 -64.81 -9.66
N LEU A 9 7.70 -64.04 -9.89
CA LEU A 9 7.76 -62.76 -10.58
C LEU A 9 8.29 -61.70 -9.59
N VAL A 10 9.56 -61.33 -9.71
CA VAL A 10 10.15 -60.20 -9.02
C VAL A 10 9.69 -58.93 -9.76
N PHE A 11 8.67 -58.27 -9.23
CA PHE A 11 8.33 -56.90 -9.64
C PHE A 11 9.37 -55.95 -9.07
N GLY A 12 10.38 -55.62 -9.84
CA GLY A 12 11.25 -54.48 -9.56
C GLY A 12 10.42 -53.18 -9.71
N ALA A 13 10.04 -52.56 -8.61
CA ALA A 13 9.50 -51.21 -8.62
C ALA A 13 10.62 -50.25 -9.05
N PHE A 14 10.70 -49.99 -10.35
CA PHE A 14 11.47 -48.84 -10.82
C PHE A 14 10.69 -47.59 -10.40
N THR A 15 11.09 -46.97 -9.30
CA THR A 15 10.73 -45.59 -9.04
C THR A 15 11.41 -44.72 -10.09
N VAL A 16 10.72 -44.47 -11.18
CA VAL A 16 11.10 -43.42 -12.11
C VAL A 16 10.86 -42.11 -11.33
N ASN A 17 11.91 -41.59 -10.72
CA ASN A 17 11.92 -40.17 -10.33
C ASN A 17 11.84 -39.40 -11.66
N ALA A 18 10.64 -39.10 -12.11
CA ALA A 18 10.43 -38.12 -13.16
C ALA A 18 10.94 -36.78 -12.59
N GLN A 19 12.18 -36.43 -12.95
CA GLN A 19 12.71 -35.13 -12.68
C GLN A 19 11.77 -34.12 -13.34
N THR A 20 10.99 -33.42 -12.55
CA THR A 20 10.04 -32.40 -13.05
C THR A 20 10.87 -31.35 -13.78
N THR A 21 10.70 -31.25 -15.10
CA THR A 21 11.40 -30.26 -15.92
C THR A 21 10.62 -28.97 -15.95
N LEU A 22 11.33 -27.86 -16.13
CA LEU A 22 10.71 -26.55 -16.32
C LEU A 22 9.73 -26.58 -17.48
N GLN A 23 8.47 -26.30 -17.20
CA GLN A 23 7.41 -26.17 -18.22
C GLN A 23 7.19 -24.71 -18.55
N SER A 24 6.92 -24.40 -19.82
CA SER A 24 6.38 -23.08 -20.17
C SER A 24 4.98 -22.91 -19.56
N PRO A 25 4.49 -21.65 -19.42
CA PRO A 25 3.11 -21.42 -18.96
C PRO A 25 2.08 -22.25 -19.74
N GLU A 26 2.23 -22.33 -21.06
CA GLU A 26 1.32 -23.05 -21.95
C GLU A 26 1.33 -24.56 -21.69
N GLN A 27 2.52 -25.13 -21.48
CA GLN A 27 2.68 -26.55 -21.15
C GLN A 27 2.05 -26.89 -19.80
N PHE A 28 2.27 -26.03 -18.79
CA PHE A 28 1.74 -26.23 -17.45
C PHE A 28 0.22 -26.04 -17.37
N LEU A 29 -0.28 -25.02 -18.05
CA LEU A 29 -1.70 -24.65 -18.01
C LEU A 29 -2.55 -25.54 -18.94
N GLY A 30 -1.97 -26.08 -20.02
CA GLY A 30 -2.65 -26.85 -21.05
C GLY A 30 -3.44 -26.00 -22.06
N TYR A 31 -3.13 -24.71 -22.14
CA TYR A 31 -3.65 -23.75 -23.12
C TYR A 31 -2.65 -22.61 -23.31
N ASN A 32 -2.71 -21.88 -24.45
CA ASN A 32 -1.79 -20.77 -24.69
C ASN A 32 -2.16 -19.55 -23.85
N LEU A 33 -1.14 -18.81 -23.39
CA LEU A 33 -1.38 -17.49 -22.80
C LEU A 33 -2.09 -16.59 -23.81
N GLY A 34 -3.19 -15.99 -23.38
CA GLY A 34 -4.06 -15.20 -24.24
C GLY A 34 -5.33 -15.89 -24.72
N ASP A 35 -5.43 -17.22 -24.62
CA ASP A 35 -6.64 -17.97 -24.99
C ASP A 35 -7.77 -17.82 -23.95
N LYS A 36 -7.42 -17.56 -22.68
CA LYS A 36 -8.36 -17.30 -21.58
C LYS A 36 -7.67 -16.65 -20.40
N PHE A 37 -8.43 -16.06 -19.48
CA PHE A 37 -7.90 -15.55 -18.22
C PHE A 37 -7.64 -16.68 -17.24
N THR A 38 -6.38 -16.75 -16.75
CA THR A 38 -5.94 -17.73 -15.77
C THR A 38 -6.44 -17.36 -14.37
N ARG A 39 -7.11 -18.27 -13.66
CA ARG A 39 -7.54 -18.04 -12.27
C ARG A 39 -6.34 -17.94 -11.34
N HIS A 40 -6.46 -17.16 -10.28
CA HIS A 40 -5.35 -16.86 -9.38
C HIS A 40 -4.66 -18.11 -8.81
N HIS A 41 -5.42 -19.14 -8.40
CA HIS A 41 -4.82 -20.38 -7.87
C HIS A 41 -3.90 -21.07 -8.89
N ARG A 42 -4.25 -21.05 -10.20
CA ARG A 42 -3.41 -21.63 -11.26
C ARG A 42 -2.13 -20.81 -11.50
N VAL A 43 -2.21 -19.49 -11.32
CA VAL A 43 -1.01 -18.61 -11.33
C VAL A 43 -0.08 -18.99 -10.19
N VAL A 44 -0.62 -19.10 -8.96
CA VAL A 44 0.16 -19.51 -7.78
C VAL A 44 0.78 -20.92 -7.97
N GLU A 45 0.03 -21.88 -8.52
CA GLU A 45 0.55 -23.22 -8.82
C GLU A 45 1.68 -23.18 -9.86
N TYR A 46 1.55 -22.34 -10.88
CA TYR A 46 2.61 -22.18 -11.88
C TYR A 46 3.89 -21.58 -11.27
N PHE A 47 3.75 -20.53 -10.47
CA PHE A 47 4.88 -19.92 -9.77
C PHE A 47 5.59 -20.94 -8.87
N ARG A 48 4.84 -21.73 -8.10
CA ARG A 48 5.38 -22.82 -7.27
C ARG A 48 6.05 -23.91 -8.10
N HIS A 49 5.49 -24.29 -9.25
CA HIS A 49 6.13 -25.22 -10.16
C HIS A 49 7.53 -24.72 -10.59
N VAL A 50 7.65 -23.43 -10.91
CA VAL A 50 8.95 -22.85 -11.28
C VAL A 50 9.93 -22.86 -10.09
N ASP A 51 9.48 -22.54 -8.88
CA ASP A 51 10.27 -22.64 -7.64
C ASP A 51 10.78 -24.07 -7.39
N ASP A 52 9.91 -25.05 -7.54
CA ASP A 52 10.23 -26.48 -7.32
C ASP A 52 11.31 -27.01 -8.28
N VAL A 53 11.39 -26.47 -9.50
CA VAL A 53 12.28 -27.01 -10.55
C VAL A 53 13.50 -26.12 -10.85
N MET A 54 13.50 -24.85 -10.42
CA MET A 54 14.57 -23.91 -10.72
C MET A 54 15.33 -23.50 -9.46
N PRO A 55 16.62 -23.88 -9.31
CA PRO A 55 17.37 -23.65 -8.06
C PRO A 55 17.74 -22.19 -7.78
N ASN A 56 17.46 -21.31 -8.71
CA ASN A 56 17.73 -19.86 -8.62
C ASN A 56 16.44 -19.01 -8.59
N VAL A 57 15.34 -19.65 -8.19
CA VAL A 57 14.05 -19.03 -7.92
C VAL A 57 13.65 -19.31 -6.48
N LYS A 58 12.95 -18.39 -5.84
CA LYS A 58 12.33 -18.56 -4.54
C LYS A 58 10.98 -17.87 -4.52
N ILE A 59 9.92 -18.61 -4.16
CA ILE A 59 8.61 -18.04 -3.93
C ILE A 59 8.42 -17.78 -2.43
N GLU A 60 7.99 -16.57 -2.12
CA GLU A 60 7.61 -16.19 -0.76
C GLU A 60 6.14 -15.75 -0.73
N GLN A 61 5.42 -16.18 0.30
CA GLN A 61 4.09 -15.68 0.59
C GLN A 61 4.20 -14.58 1.63
N TYR A 62 3.79 -13.36 1.27
CA TYR A 62 3.90 -12.20 2.15
C TYR A 62 2.59 -11.85 2.87
N GLY A 63 1.46 -12.47 2.49
CA GLY A 63 0.18 -12.23 3.12
C GLY A 63 -0.95 -13.06 2.51
N LYS A 64 -2.16 -12.66 2.87
CA LYS A 64 -3.41 -13.14 2.29
C LYS A 64 -4.37 -11.97 2.15
N THR A 65 -5.27 -12.07 1.16
CA THR A 65 -6.38 -11.12 1.00
C THR A 65 -7.50 -11.38 2.00
N TYR A 66 -8.54 -10.52 1.97
CA TYR A 66 -9.77 -10.75 2.76
C TYR A 66 -10.52 -12.04 2.38
N GLU A 67 -10.33 -12.56 1.17
CA GLU A 67 -10.90 -13.83 0.73
C GLU A 67 -9.90 -15.01 0.85
N ASP A 68 -8.89 -14.88 1.73
CA ASP A 68 -7.87 -15.89 2.03
C ASP A 68 -6.99 -16.30 0.83
N ARG A 69 -6.98 -15.54 -0.27
CA ARG A 69 -6.07 -15.83 -1.38
C ARG A 69 -4.64 -15.45 -1.03
N PRO A 70 -3.65 -16.32 -1.35
CA PRO A 70 -2.26 -16.03 -1.03
C PRO A 70 -1.72 -14.87 -1.88
N LEU A 71 -1.03 -13.95 -1.22
CA LEU A 71 -0.22 -12.91 -1.84
C LEU A 71 1.21 -13.41 -1.88
N ILE A 72 1.78 -13.55 -3.08
CA ILE A 72 3.10 -14.15 -3.30
C ILE A 72 3.98 -13.26 -4.17
N PHE A 73 5.28 -13.39 -4.03
CA PHE A 73 6.23 -12.92 -5.03
C PHE A 73 7.31 -13.96 -5.30
N ALA A 74 7.87 -13.90 -6.52
CA ALA A 74 9.03 -14.68 -6.93
C ALA A 74 10.29 -13.81 -6.83
N ILE A 75 11.38 -14.37 -6.34
CA ILE A 75 12.71 -13.81 -6.39
C ILE A 75 13.52 -14.61 -7.40
N VAL A 76 14.04 -13.95 -8.42
CA VAL A 76 14.77 -14.57 -9.53
C VAL A 76 16.09 -13.86 -9.73
N THR A 77 17.20 -14.61 -9.80
CA THR A 77 18.53 -14.06 -10.07
C THR A 77 19.45 -15.14 -10.64
N SER A 78 20.74 -14.85 -10.86
CA SER A 78 21.70 -15.89 -11.23
C SER A 78 21.96 -16.86 -10.07
N PRO A 79 22.40 -18.10 -10.33
CA PRO A 79 22.72 -19.05 -9.28
C PRO A 79 23.77 -18.52 -8.27
N GLU A 80 24.74 -17.76 -8.74
CA GLU A 80 25.78 -17.13 -7.92
C GLU A 80 25.20 -16.06 -6.98
N ASN A 81 24.32 -15.21 -7.49
CA ASN A 81 23.63 -14.21 -6.71
C ASN A 81 22.64 -14.84 -5.74
N PHE A 82 21.97 -15.92 -6.15
CA PHE A 82 21.00 -16.63 -5.33
C PHE A 82 21.64 -17.23 -4.07
N ALA A 83 22.85 -17.77 -4.19
CA ALA A 83 23.64 -18.26 -3.05
C ALA A 83 23.99 -17.13 -2.04
N ASN A 84 23.98 -15.87 -2.49
CA ASN A 84 24.33 -14.70 -1.68
C ASN A 84 23.12 -13.74 -1.48
N LEU A 85 21.90 -14.22 -1.69
CA LEU A 85 20.71 -13.37 -1.76
C LEU A 85 20.49 -12.51 -0.51
N GLU A 86 20.65 -13.09 0.68
CA GLU A 86 20.51 -12.37 1.96
C GLU A 86 21.60 -11.31 2.13
N GLN A 87 22.83 -11.59 1.66
CA GLN A 87 23.90 -10.60 1.66
C GLN A 87 23.59 -9.43 0.73
N ILE A 88 23.05 -9.69 -0.48
CA ILE A 88 22.63 -8.65 -1.44
C ILE A 88 21.55 -7.78 -0.79
N ARG A 89 20.54 -8.39 -0.17
CA ARG A 89 19.43 -7.68 0.50
C ARG A 89 19.94 -6.82 1.66
N THR A 90 20.77 -7.37 2.52
CA THR A 90 21.32 -6.64 3.68
C THR A 90 22.28 -5.54 3.27
N ASP A 91 23.10 -5.75 2.24
CA ASP A 91 23.96 -4.70 1.68
C ASP A 91 23.15 -3.53 1.13
N ASN A 92 22.02 -3.82 0.50
CA ASN A 92 21.11 -2.78 0.02
C ASN A 92 20.55 -1.93 1.16
N LEU A 93 20.11 -2.55 2.26
CA LEU A 93 19.63 -1.83 3.44
C LEU A 93 20.73 -1.02 4.14
N LYS A 94 21.98 -1.52 4.17
CA LYS A 94 23.15 -0.77 4.67
C LYS A 94 23.46 0.42 3.76
N ARG A 95 23.38 0.24 2.43
CA ARG A 95 23.55 1.30 1.43
C ARG A 95 22.53 2.42 1.60
N ALA A 96 21.30 2.06 1.93
CA ALA A 96 20.23 3.00 2.26
C ALA A 96 20.36 3.63 3.67
N GLY A 97 21.30 3.19 4.49
CA GLY A 97 21.45 3.65 5.88
C GLY A 97 20.29 3.23 6.80
N VAL A 98 19.51 2.21 6.41
CA VAL A 98 18.39 1.67 7.21
C VAL A 98 18.91 0.76 8.31
N ILE A 99 19.95 -0.03 8.03
CA ILE A 99 20.64 -0.83 9.03
C ILE A 99 22.13 -0.45 9.09
N PRO A 100 22.78 -0.55 10.25
CA PRO A 100 24.19 -0.21 10.39
C PRO A 100 25.11 -1.27 9.78
N GLY A 101 26.34 -0.87 9.45
CA GLY A 101 27.42 -1.75 9.02
C GLY A 101 28.00 -1.43 7.65
N ALA A 102 29.14 -2.03 7.35
CA ALA A 102 29.79 -1.92 6.04
C ALA A 102 29.12 -2.85 5.02
N GLN A 103 29.14 -2.45 3.76
CA GLN A 103 28.67 -3.24 2.62
C GLN A 103 29.75 -4.23 2.18
N SER A 104 29.38 -5.36 1.58
CA SER A 104 30.30 -6.32 0.97
C SER A 104 30.80 -5.88 -0.41
N GLY A 105 30.19 -4.83 -1.01
CA GLY A 105 30.52 -4.35 -2.33
C GLY A 105 29.74 -5.02 -3.47
N SER A 106 28.59 -5.63 -3.18
CA SER A 106 27.68 -6.18 -4.20
C SER A 106 27.31 -5.12 -5.24
N LYS A 107 27.34 -5.50 -6.54
CA LYS A 107 26.95 -4.66 -7.69
C LYS A 107 25.64 -5.09 -8.31
N VAL A 108 24.84 -5.84 -7.58
CA VAL A 108 23.57 -6.42 -8.05
C VAL A 108 22.42 -5.46 -7.72
N ALA A 109 21.73 -4.97 -8.74
CA ALA A 109 20.56 -4.11 -8.59
C ALA A 109 19.29 -4.94 -8.33
N ILE A 110 18.33 -4.37 -7.63
CA ILE A 110 17.03 -5.01 -7.33
C ILE A 110 15.95 -4.34 -8.18
N VAL A 111 15.23 -5.13 -8.98
CA VAL A 111 14.09 -4.71 -9.79
C VAL A 111 12.84 -5.35 -9.23
N TRP A 112 11.79 -4.59 -8.97
CA TRP A 112 10.48 -5.08 -8.57
C TRP A 112 9.46 -4.84 -9.67
N LEU A 113 8.85 -5.92 -10.18
CA LEU A 113 7.80 -5.91 -11.18
C LEU A 113 6.48 -6.27 -10.50
N SER A 114 5.58 -5.31 -10.43
CA SER A 114 4.33 -5.35 -9.67
C SER A 114 3.15 -5.42 -10.62
N TYR A 115 2.35 -6.47 -10.54
CA TYR A 115 1.30 -6.73 -11.51
C TYR A 115 -0.08 -6.74 -10.86
N ASN A 116 -1.10 -6.27 -11.58
CA ASN A 116 -2.51 -6.46 -11.30
C ASN A 116 -2.99 -5.90 -9.95
N VAL A 117 -2.62 -4.65 -9.65
CA VAL A 117 -3.16 -3.93 -8.49
C VAL A 117 -4.65 -3.63 -8.69
N HIS A 118 -5.08 -3.35 -9.92
CA HIS A 118 -6.49 -3.36 -10.31
C HIS A 118 -6.84 -4.73 -10.90
N GLY A 119 -7.71 -5.48 -10.24
CA GLY A 119 -7.93 -6.89 -10.56
C GLY A 119 -8.51 -7.14 -11.95
N ASN A 120 -9.30 -6.21 -12.50
CA ASN A 120 -9.84 -6.32 -13.86
C ASN A 120 -8.87 -5.87 -14.97
N GLU A 121 -7.70 -5.38 -14.63
CA GLU A 121 -6.58 -5.14 -15.54
C GLU A 121 -5.75 -6.43 -15.66
N ALA A 122 -6.41 -7.50 -16.08
CA ALA A 122 -6.01 -8.86 -15.83
C ALA A 122 -4.90 -9.40 -16.75
N ASN A 123 -4.53 -8.68 -17.82
CA ASN A 123 -3.49 -9.10 -18.76
C ASN A 123 -2.11 -9.14 -18.10
N SER A 124 -1.87 -8.25 -17.14
CA SER A 124 -0.57 -8.10 -16.50
C SER A 124 -0.14 -9.35 -15.73
N THR A 125 -1.08 -10.04 -15.05
CA THR A 125 -0.79 -11.35 -14.43
C THR A 125 -0.42 -12.42 -15.47
N GLU A 126 -1.08 -12.45 -16.64
CA GLU A 126 -0.69 -13.36 -17.73
C GLU A 126 0.73 -13.05 -18.20
N ALA A 127 1.08 -11.76 -18.34
CA ALA A 127 2.42 -11.33 -18.67
C ALA A 127 3.45 -11.72 -17.59
N SER A 128 3.07 -11.71 -16.29
CA SER A 128 3.98 -12.10 -15.21
C SER A 128 4.43 -13.55 -15.30
N MET A 129 3.55 -14.48 -15.70
CA MET A 129 3.90 -15.89 -15.92
C MET A 129 4.89 -16.04 -17.08
N LYS A 130 4.68 -15.32 -18.18
CA LYS A 130 5.62 -15.30 -19.32
C LYS A 130 6.96 -14.69 -18.91
N THR A 131 6.95 -13.61 -18.17
CA THR A 131 8.16 -12.94 -17.68
C THR A 131 8.97 -13.87 -16.76
N LEU A 132 8.31 -14.55 -15.81
CA LEU A 132 8.97 -15.50 -14.93
C LEU A 132 9.64 -16.63 -15.74
N TYR A 133 8.92 -17.23 -16.68
CA TYR A 133 9.46 -18.29 -17.54
C TYR A 133 10.69 -17.82 -18.31
N GLU A 134 10.60 -16.67 -18.98
CA GLU A 134 11.69 -16.17 -19.82
C GLU A 134 12.93 -15.75 -19.03
N LEU A 135 12.76 -15.30 -17.78
CA LEU A 135 13.89 -15.02 -16.90
C LEU A 135 14.69 -16.27 -16.54
N VAL A 136 14.03 -17.42 -16.41
CA VAL A 136 14.66 -18.67 -15.97
C VAL A 136 14.87 -19.69 -17.10
N ASN A 137 14.34 -19.45 -18.31
CA ASN A 137 14.45 -20.32 -19.46
C ASN A 137 15.94 -20.58 -19.82
N PRO A 138 16.42 -21.84 -19.74
CA PRO A 138 17.82 -22.15 -20.02
C PRO A 138 18.25 -21.80 -21.45
N ALA A 139 17.32 -21.70 -22.38
CA ALA A 139 17.60 -21.32 -23.76
C ALA A 139 17.74 -19.80 -23.97
N ASN A 140 17.26 -18.98 -23.02
CA ASN A 140 17.32 -17.52 -23.14
C ASN A 140 18.65 -16.97 -22.61
N ALA A 141 19.63 -16.81 -23.51
CA ALA A 141 20.97 -16.31 -23.17
C ALA A 141 20.94 -14.85 -22.67
N LYS A 142 20.02 -14.02 -23.19
CA LYS A 142 19.93 -12.60 -22.81
C LYS A 142 19.55 -12.42 -21.34
N THR A 143 18.47 -13.10 -20.91
CA THR A 143 18.01 -12.97 -19.53
C THR A 143 19.01 -13.53 -18.51
N LYS A 144 19.76 -14.58 -18.88
CA LYS A 144 20.89 -15.06 -18.06
C LYS A 144 21.94 -14.00 -17.80
N GLU A 145 22.30 -13.19 -18.81
CA GLU A 145 23.24 -12.09 -18.64
C GLU A 145 22.65 -10.99 -17.73
N PHE A 146 21.37 -10.65 -17.88
CA PHE A 146 20.70 -9.66 -17.04
C PHE A 146 20.71 -10.07 -15.57
N LEU A 147 20.43 -11.33 -15.29
CA LEU A 147 20.36 -11.87 -13.93
C LEU A 147 21.72 -11.92 -13.21
N LYS A 148 22.85 -11.80 -13.91
CA LYS A 148 24.16 -11.65 -13.26
C LYS A 148 24.27 -10.33 -12.48
N ASN A 149 23.56 -9.31 -12.94
CA ASN A 149 23.63 -7.96 -12.37
C ASN A 149 22.33 -7.53 -11.69
N THR A 150 21.29 -8.40 -11.68
CA THR A 150 20.00 -8.07 -11.07
C THR A 150 19.44 -9.21 -10.23
N VAL A 151 18.74 -8.83 -9.17
CA VAL A 151 17.68 -9.62 -8.53
C VAL A 151 16.35 -9.06 -9.03
N VAL A 152 15.52 -9.91 -9.61
CA VAL A 152 14.18 -9.53 -10.09
C VAL A 152 13.14 -10.12 -9.13
N ILE A 153 12.31 -9.24 -8.57
CA ILE A 153 11.16 -9.62 -7.74
C ILE A 153 9.91 -9.43 -8.59
N LEU A 154 9.12 -10.49 -8.74
CA LEU A 154 7.86 -10.48 -9.49
C LEU A 154 6.71 -10.74 -8.54
N ASP A 155 5.84 -9.74 -8.35
CA ASP A 155 4.57 -9.87 -7.63
C ASP A 155 3.46 -10.06 -8.68
N PRO A 156 2.98 -11.31 -8.94
CA PRO A 156 2.12 -11.60 -10.09
C PRO A 156 0.72 -11.02 -9.98
N CYS A 157 0.25 -10.74 -8.77
CA CYS A 157 -1.12 -10.27 -8.57
C CYS A 157 -1.31 -9.68 -7.17
N ILE A 158 -1.32 -8.35 -7.10
CA ILE A 158 -1.54 -7.63 -5.83
C ILE A 158 -3.00 -7.71 -5.39
N ASN A 159 -3.95 -7.82 -6.33
CA ASN A 159 -5.39 -7.87 -6.06
C ASN A 159 -6.04 -9.14 -6.60
N PRO A 160 -5.76 -10.31 -6.00
CA PRO A 160 -6.33 -11.57 -6.48
C PRO A 160 -7.84 -11.68 -6.29
N ASP A 161 -8.44 -10.96 -5.32
CA ASP A 161 -9.89 -10.95 -5.11
C ASP A 161 -10.60 -10.25 -6.28
N GLY A 162 -10.11 -9.05 -6.65
CA GLY A 162 -10.62 -8.34 -7.82
C GLY A 162 -10.37 -9.09 -9.13
N ARG A 163 -9.17 -9.70 -9.27
CA ARG A 163 -8.82 -10.49 -10.45
C ARG A 163 -9.74 -11.69 -10.64
N ASP A 164 -9.97 -12.48 -9.62
CA ASP A 164 -10.83 -13.67 -9.73
C ASP A 164 -12.28 -13.28 -9.97
N ARG A 165 -12.72 -12.13 -9.45
CA ARG A 165 -14.04 -11.57 -9.77
C ARG A 165 -14.18 -11.31 -11.27
N TYR A 166 -13.21 -10.64 -11.88
CA TYR A 166 -13.18 -10.39 -13.31
C TYR A 166 -13.03 -11.67 -14.15
N ALA A 167 -12.03 -12.51 -13.83
CA ALA A 167 -11.76 -13.73 -14.57
C ALA A 167 -12.96 -14.71 -14.54
N ASN A 168 -13.65 -14.84 -13.41
CA ASN A 168 -14.85 -15.66 -13.30
C ASN A 168 -16.03 -15.07 -14.08
N PHE A 169 -16.22 -13.74 -14.06
CA PHE A 169 -17.20 -13.08 -14.92
C PHE A 169 -16.91 -13.37 -16.38
N TYR A 170 -15.69 -13.12 -16.85
CA TYR A 170 -15.33 -13.37 -18.24
C TYR A 170 -15.51 -14.84 -18.63
N ASN A 171 -15.05 -15.79 -17.82
CA ASN A 171 -15.22 -17.21 -18.08
C ASN A 171 -16.68 -17.67 -18.10
N GLN A 172 -17.60 -16.94 -17.48
CA GLN A 172 -19.04 -17.22 -17.51
C GLN A 172 -19.73 -16.67 -18.76
N TYR A 173 -19.32 -15.48 -19.23
CA TYR A 173 -20.02 -14.75 -20.30
C TYR A 173 -19.24 -14.69 -21.62
N GLY A 174 -17.95 -15.03 -21.62
CA GLY A 174 -17.11 -15.04 -22.81
C GLY A 174 -17.63 -16.00 -23.88
N GLN A 175 -17.61 -15.55 -25.11
CA GLN A 175 -18.06 -16.33 -26.28
C GLN A 175 -16.89 -17.10 -26.90
N PHE A 176 -17.20 -18.12 -27.69
CA PHE A 176 -16.23 -18.83 -28.51
C PHE A 176 -16.72 -18.94 -29.95
N PRO A 177 -16.00 -18.38 -30.94
CA PRO A 177 -14.83 -17.51 -30.77
C PRO A 177 -15.17 -16.22 -29.98
N PRO A 178 -14.18 -15.55 -29.35
CA PRO A 178 -14.40 -14.31 -28.63
C PRO A 178 -15.03 -13.25 -29.52
N ASN A 179 -16.01 -12.52 -28.98
CA ASN A 179 -16.71 -11.49 -29.74
C ASN A 179 -16.03 -10.12 -29.59
N PRO A 180 -15.46 -9.53 -30.65
CA PRO A 180 -14.72 -8.28 -30.55
C PRO A 180 -15.64 -7.03 -30.46
N ASN A 181 -16.97 -7.17 -30.52
CA ASN A 181 -17.90 -6.07 -30.43
C ASN A 181 -18.00 -5.57 -28.98
N SER A 182 -17.64 -4.32 -28.74
CA SER A 182 -17.67 -3.67 -27.42
C SER A 182 -19.04 -3.66 -26.73
N ASP A 183 -20.14 -3.87 -27.46
CA ASP A 183 -21.48 -3.96 -26.90
C ASP A 183 -21.85 -5.38 -26.42
N SER A 184 -21.01 -6.38 -26.70
CA SER A 184 -21.21 -7.74 -26.21
C SER A 184 -21.14 -7.81 -24.68
N LYS A 185 -21.91 -8.73 -24.09
CA LYS A 185 -21.97 -8.94 -22.64
C LYS A 185 -20.60 -9.21 -22.00
N GLU A 186 -19.71 -9.88 -22.72
CA GLU A 186 -18.37 -10.21 -22.24
C GLU A 186 -17.46 -8.99 -21.99
N HIS A 187 -17.83 -7.79 -22.53
CA HIS A 187 -17.14 -6.53 -22.30
C HIS A 187 -17.83 -5.66 -21.23
N ARG A 188 -18.92 -6.13 -20.64
CA ARG A 188 -19.73 -5.38 -19.68
C ARG A 188 -19.68 -6.07 -18.32
N GLU A 189 -18.55 -5.87 -17.63
CA GLU A 189 -18.37 -6.37 -16.28
C GLU A 189 -19.49 -5.84 -15.35
N PRO A 190 -20.19 -6.72 -14.61
CA PRO A 190 -21.25 -6.27 -13.69
C PRO A 190 -20.63 -5.61 -12.46
N TRP A 191 -21.43 -4.76 -11.82
CA TRP A 191 -21.07 -4.24 -10.50
C TRP A 191 -20.80 -5.40 -9.51
N PRO A 192 -19.77 -5.30 -8.64
CA PRO A 192 -18.91 -4.12 -8.37
C PRO A 192 -17.69 -4.00 -9.29
N GLY A 193 -17.50 -4.91 -10.23
CA GLY A 193 -16.30 -4.99 -11.06
C GLY A 193 -15.08 -5.53 -10.31
N GLY A 194 -14.00 -5.79 -11.05
CA GLY A 194 -12.76 -6.35 -10.50
C GLY A 194 -11.68 -5.32 -10.18
N ARG A 195 -11.92 -4.01 -10.41
CA ARG A 195 -10.90 -2.99 -10.14
C ARG A 195 -10.45 -3.00 -8.68
N ALA A 196 -11.40 -2.90 -7.76
CA ALA A 196 -11.16 -2.78 -6.33
C ALA A 196 -10.93 -4.15 -5.65
N ASN A 197 -10.42 -4.14 -4.41
CA ASN A 197 -10.27 -5.33 -3.57
C ASN A 197 -11.65 -5.86 -3.09
N HIS A 198 -11.66 -6.78 -2.12
CA HIS A 198 -12.91 -7.35 -1.56
C HIS A 198 -13.85 -6.26 -1.01
N TYR A 199 -13.33 -5.31 -0.25
CA TYR A 199 -14.12 -4.22 0.37
C TYR A 199 -14.24 -2.98 -0.50
N LEU A 200 -13.95 -3.09 -1.79
CA LEU A 200 -14.11 -2.07 -2.82
C LEU A 200 -13.17 -0.85 -2.68
N PHE A 201 -12.01 -1.04 -2.04
CA PHE A 201 -10.95 -0.05 -1.99
C PHE A 201 -10.03 -0.15 -3.21
N ASP A 202 -9.60 1.01 -3.71
CA ASP A 202 -8.56 1.09 -4.74
C ASP A 202 -7.17 0.92 -4.11
N LEU A 203 -6.55 -0.24 -4.32
CA LEU A 203 -5.22 -0.54 -3.77
C LEU A 203 -4.10 0.32 -4.38
N ASN A 204 -4.36 0.97 -5.54
CA ASN A 204 -3.43 1.95 -6.11
C ASN A 204 -3.64 3.38 -5.58
N ARG A 205 -4.41 3.54 -4.51
CA ARG A 205 -4.49 4.76 -3.69
C ARG A 205 -3.99 4.53 -2.26
N ASP A 206 -3.64 3.28 -1.93
CA ASP A 206 -3.41 2.81 -0.54
C ASP A 206 -1.95 2.44 -0.22
N TRP A 207 -0.99 2.75 -1.10
CA TRP A 207 0.43 2.44 -0.88
C TRP A 207 1.01 3.12 0.37
N ALA A 208 0.73 4.40 0.57
CA ALA A 208 1.20 5.13 1.75
C ALA A 208 0.26 5.02 2.95
N TRP A 209 -1.05 4.80 2.72
CA TRP A 209 -2.04 4.86 3.79
C TRP A 209 -2.22 3.54 4.52
N GLU A 210 -1.98 2.40 3.88
CA GLU A 210 -2.03 1.06 4.48
C GLU A 210 -3.38 0.77 5.17
N THR A 211 -4.48 1.19 4.57
CA THR A 211 -5.80 0.95 5.14
C THR A 211 -6.28 -0.48 4.92
N GLN A 212 -5.74 -1.15 3.88
CA GLN A 212 -6.10 -2.51 3.48
C GLN A 212 -5.01 -3.52 3.84
N ILE A 213 -5.41 -4.77 4.15
CA ILE A 213 -4.46 -5.81 4.58
C ILE A 213 -3.46 -6.17 3.49
N GLU A 214 -3.86 -6.07 2.21
CA GLU A 214 -2.99 -6.28 1.06
C GLU A 214 -1.84 -5.24 1.06
N SER A 215 -2.18 -3.98 1.27
CA SER A 215 -1.20 -2.88 1.34
C SER A 215 -0.28 -3.02 2.56
N GLN A 216 -0.84 -3.33 3.74
CA GLN A 216 -0.06 -3.55 4.96
C GLN A 216 0.97 -4.67 4.79
N SER A 217 0.55 -5.77 4.17
CA SER A 217 1.42 -6.92 3.92
C SER A 217 2.54 -6.57 2.92
N ARG A 218 2.18 -5.87 1.84
CA ARG A 218 3.11 -5.46 0.78
C ARG A 218 4.17 -4.47 1.27
N ILE A 219 3.78 -3.41 1.98
CA ILE A 219 4.71 -2.37 2.45
C ILE A 219 5.76 -2.96 3.38
N LYS A 220 5.40 -3.93 4.21
CA LYS A 220 6.36 -4.62 5.07
C LYS A 220 7.49 -5.25 4.26
N VAL A 221 7.18 -6.11 3.31
CA VAL A 221 8.20 -6.78 2.48
C VAL A 221 8.88 -5.82 1.52
N TYR A 222 8.18 -4.79 1.04
CA TYR A 222 8.77 -3.74 0.22
C TYR A 222 9.90 -3.01 0.96
N ASN A 223 9.71 -2.66 2.23
CA ASN A 223 10.72 -2.02 3.06
C ASN A 223 11.88 -2.96 3.44
N GLU A 224 11.67 -4.28 3.43
CA GLU A 224 12.74 -5.27 3.63
C GLU A 224 13.68 -5.39 2.42
N TRP A 225 13.20 -5.04 1.22
CA TRP A 225 13.97 -5.14 -0.02
C TRP A 225 14.45 -3.78 -0.54
N LEU A 226 13.67 -2.71 -0.43
CA LEU A 226 13.93 -1.37 -0.97
C LEU A 226 14.47 -1.43 -2.41
N PRO A 227 13.67 -1.81 -3.42
CA PRO A 227 14.15 -1.99 -4.78
C PRO A 227 14.70 -0.68 -5.38
N HIS A 228 15.62 -0.83 -6.34
CA HIS A 228 16.21 0.30 -7.08
C HIS A 228 15.30 0.77 -8.21
N VAL A 229 14.57 -0.16 -8.82
CA VAL A 229 13.62 0.08 -9.91
C VAL A 229 12.32 -0.64 -9.57
N HIS A 230 11.20 0.05 -9.76
CA HIS A 230 9.87 -0.48 -9.54
C HIS A 230 8.96 -0.15 -10.72
N VAL A 231 8.23 -1.16 -11.19
CA VAL A 231 7.21 -0.98 -12.24
C VAL A 231 5.87 -1.48 -11.73
N ASP A 232 4.84 -0.66 -11.88
CA ASP A 232 3.44 -1.01 -11.65
C ASP A 232 2.72 -1.18 -12.99
N PHE A 233 2.19 -2.38 -13.26
CA PHE A 233 1.60 -2.74 -14.56
C PHE A 233 0.08 -2.61 -14.52
N HIS A 234 -0.44 -1.74 -15.38
CA HIS A 234 -1.84 -1.31 -15.46
C HIS A 234 -2.47 -1.47 -16.84
N GLU A 235 -3.77 -1.26 -16.90
CA GLU A 235 -4.49 -1.07 -18.15
C GLU A 235 -5.34 0.21 -18.14
N GLN A 236 -5.29 0.95 -19.22
CA GLN A 236 -6.12 2.12 -19.51
C GLN A 236 -7.20 1.79 -20.57
N GLY A 237 -7.94 2.80 -21.04
CA GLY A 237 -9.00 2.61 -22.04
C GLY A 237 -8.49 1.87 -23.30
N HIS A 238 -9.29 0.92 -23.80
CA HIS A 238 -8.90 0.00 -24.88
C HIS A 238 -8.54 0.67 -26.21
N ASN A 239 -8.91 1.93 -26.41
CA ASN A 239 -8.55 2.71 -27.60
C ASN A 239 -7.25 3.50 -27.45
N ASN A 240 -6.60 3.42 -26.29
CA ASN A 240 -5.34 4.14 -26.07
C ASN A 240 -4.14 3.27 -26.47
N PRO A 241 -3.10 3.85 -27.09
CA PRO A 241 -1.80 3.20 -27.25
C PRO A 241 -1.17 2.83 -25.92
N TYR A 242 -0.10 2.07 -25.95
CA TYR A 242 0.65 1.72 -24.75
C TYR A 242 1.32 2.96 -24.14
N TYR A 243 1.33 3.07 -22.78
CA TYR A 243 2.08 4.09 -22.07
C TYR A 243 3.23 3.48 -21.28
N PHE A 244 4.39 4.15 -21.31
CA PHE A 244 5.52 3.89 -20.43
C PHE A 244 6.27 5.18 -20.10
N ALA A 245 7.13 5.13 -19.06
CA ALA A 245 7.95 6.26 -18.62
C ALA A 245 8.80 6.87 -19.76
N PRO A 246 9.19 8.16 -19.69
CA PRO A 246 9.07 9.03 -18.52
C PRO A 246 7.67 9.59 -18.30
N ALA A 247 7.37 9.87 -17.02
CA ALA A 247 6.07 10.39 -16.58
C ALA A 247 5.79 11.82 -17.08
N ALA A 248 4.53 12.25 -16.94
CA ALA A 248 4.11 13.63 -17.19
C ALA A 248 4.55 14.57 -16.06
N GLU A 249 4.60 15.88 -16.31
CA GLU A 249 4.58 16.88 -15.24
C GLU A 249 3.14 17.00 -14.64
N PRO A 250 3.00 17.38 -13.37
CA PRO A 250 4.07 17.79 -12.48
C PRO A 250 4.78 16.62 -11.79
N TYR A 251 6.10 16.72 -11.68
CA TYR A 251 6.86 15.92 -10.71
C TYR A 251 6.92 16.68 -9.40
N HIS A 252 6.79 15.96 -8.30
CA HIS A 252 7.07 16.54 -6.98
C HIS A 252 8.55 16.97 -6.90
N GLU A 253 8.81 18.15 -6.30
CA GLU A 253 10.15 18.77 -6.28
C GLU A 253 11.25 17.93 -5.60
N VAL A 254 10.88 16.97 -4.78
CA VAL A 254 11.85 16.08 -4.11
C VAL A 254 12.38 14.97 -5.02
N ILE A 255 11.77 14.74 -6.18
CA ILE A 255 12.21 13.73 -7.16
C ILE A 255 13.50 14.18 -7.81
N THR A 256 14.52 13.31 -7.78
CA THR A 256 15.86 13.64 -8.22
C THR A 256 15.98 13.67 -9.76
N ASN A 257 16.96 14.43 -10.26
CA ASN A 257 17.27 14.43 -11.69
C ASN A 257 17.66 13.05 -12.21
N TRP A 258 18.35 12.25 -11.36
CA TRP A 258 18.70 10.87 -11.70
C TRP A 258 17.47 9.99 -11.92
N GLN A 259 16.48 10.05 -11.05
CA GLN A 259 15.25 9.28 -11.22
C GLN A 259 14.55 9.64 -12.54
N ARG A 260 14.47 10.91 -12.90
CA ARG A 260 13.93 11.39 -14.19
C ARG A 260 14.76 10.94 -15.38
N GLU A 261 16.09 11.02 -15.27
CA GLU A 261 17.03 10.59 -16.32
C GLU A 261 16.89 9.08 -16.57
N PHE A 262 16.85 8.27 -15.53
CA PHE A 262 16.79 6.82 -15.68
C PHE A 262 15.44 6.35 -16.22
N GLN A 263 14.31 6.99 -15.84
CA GLN A 263 13.03 6.78 -16.50
C GLN A 263 13.12 7.02 -18.02
N THR A 264 13.83 8.07 -18.42
CA THR A 264 14.05 8.36 -19.84
C THR A 264 14.93 7.30 -20.52
N MET A 265 15.93 6.77 -19.83
CA MET A 265 16.78 5.68 -20.38
C MET A 265 15.96 4.40 -20.59
N ILE A 266 15.15 4.01 -19.62
CA ILE A 266 14.24 2.87 -19.72
C ILE A 266 13.22 3.09 -20.84
N GLY A 267 12.60 4.28 -20.90
CA GLY A 267 11.62 4.64 -21.94
C GLY A 267 12.18 4.55 -23.35
N LYS A 268 13.43 4.99 -23.55
CA LYS A 268 14.11 4.85 -24.85
C LYS A 268 14.36 3.38 -25.24
N ASN A 269 14.66 2.52 -24.28
CA ASN A 269 14.84 1.09 -24.56
C ASN A 269 13.50 0.41 -24.84
N ASN A 270 12.43 0.77 -24.11
CA ASN A 270 11.07 0.32 -24.41
C ASN A 270 10.67 0.75 -25.83
N ALA A 271 10.88 2.04 -26.16
CA ALA A 271 10.58 2.57 -27.49
C ALA A 271 11.28 1.77 -28.59
N LYS A 272 12.56 1.42 -28.43
CA LYS A 272 13.30 0.59 -29.40
C LYS A 272 12.57 -0.71 -29.72
N TYR A 273 12.11 -1.44 -28.68
CA TYR A 273 11.39 -2.71 -28.88
C TYR A 273 10.00 -2.49 -29.50
N PHE A 274 9.31 -1.43 -29.14
CA PHE A 274 7.99 -1.10 -29.67
C PHE A 274 8.09 -0.65 -31.13
N ASP A 275 9.08 0.19 -31.48
CA ASP A 275 9.36 0.65 -32.84
C ASP A 275 9.70 -0.53 -33.78
N GLU A 276 10.51 -1.49 -33.30
CA GLU A 276 10.87 -2.70 -34.07
C GLU A 276 9.63 -3.56 -34.43
N GLN A 277 8.56 -3.48 -33.62
CA GLN A 277 7.30 -4.21 -33.84
C GLN A 277 6.20 -3.34 -34.47
N GLY A 278 6.43 -2.04 -34.60
CA GLY A 278 5.43 -1.09 -35.09
C GLY A 278 4.29 -0.82 -34.10
N TRP A 279 4.49 -1.08 -32.80
CA TRP A 279 3.48 -0.84 -31.78
C TRP A 279 3.43 0.62 -31.38
N LEU A 280 2.21 1.17 -31.29
CA LEU A 280 2.02 2.57 -30.86
C LEU A 280 2.16 2.71 -29.34
N TYR A 281 2.81 3.80 -28.95
CA TYR A 281 3.00 4.18 -27.54
C TYR A 281 3.04 5.70 -27.37
N PHE A 282 2.93 6.14 -26.12
CA PHE A 282 3.15 7.53 -25.73
C PHE A 282 3.87 7.63 -24.38
N THR A 283 4.44 8.79 -24.10
CA THR A 283 5.14 9.13 -22.85
C THR A 283 4.85 10.58 -22.49
N LYS A 284 5.12 10.99 -21.25
CA LYS A 284 5.06 12.40 -20.78
C LYS A 284 3.66 13.03 -20.84
N GLU A 285 2.64 12.22 -20.82
CA GLU A 285 1.25 12.65 -20.82
C GLU A 285 0.46 11.86 -19.78
N VAL A 286 -0.60 12.45 -19.23
CA VAL A 286 -1.59 11.89 -18.30
C VAL A 286 -1.00 11.55 -16.93
N PHE A 287 -0.06 10.61 -16.83
CA PHE A 287 0.40 10.02 -15.58
C PHE A 287 1.57 10.81 -15.01
N ASP A 288 1.33 11.58 -13.94
CA ASP A 288 2.31 12.37 -13.22
C ASP A 288 2.91 11.62 -12.00
N LEU A 289 3.93 12.18 -11.35
CA LEU A 289 4.55 11.67 -10.14
C LEU A 289 4.41 12.69 -9.00
N TYR A 290 3.20 13.05 -8.67
CA TYR A 290 2.92 14.07 -7.67
C TYR A 290 2.27 13.50 -6.40
N TYR A 291 1.15 12.78 -6.50
CA TYR A 291 0.49 12.15 -5.36
C TYR A 291 1.32 10.98 -4.80
N PRO A 292 1.57 10.90 -3.45
CA PRO A 292 2.57 10.00 -2.89
C PRO A 292 2.12 8.55 -2.66
N SER A 293 0.94 8.15 -3.07
CA SER A 293 0.37 6.84 -2.71
C SER A 293 -0.07 5.99 -3.89
N TYR A 294 0.58 6.18 -5.06
CA TYR A 294 0.50 5.27 -6.21
C TYR A 294 1.64 4.24 -6.20
N GLY A 295 1.49 3.20 -7.02
CA GLY A 295 2.49 2.15 -7.18
C GLY A 295 3.77 2.58 -7.90
N ASP A 296 3.84 3.78 -8.44
CA ASP A 296 5.04 4.40 -9.01
C ASP A 296 5.62 5.49 -8.11
N SER A 297 4.77 6.35 -7.56
CA SER A 297 5.20 7.50 -6.77
C SER A 297 5.68 7.12 -5.37
N TYR A 298 4.99 6.22 -4.63
CA TYR A 298 5.46 5.73 -3.34
C TYR A 298 6.87 5.10 -3.43
N PRO A 299 7.14 4.19 -4.39
CA PRO A 299 8.50 3.72 -4.67
C PRO A 299 9.49 4.85 -4.94
N THR A 300 9.10 5.85 -5.74
CA THR A 300 9.96 6.99 -6.09
C THR A 300 10.34 7.82 -4.87
N PHE A 301 9.41 8.11 -3.97
CA PHE A 301 9.69 8.80 -2.70
C PHE A 301 10.42 7.92 -1.67
N SER A 302 10.46 6.62 -1.89
CA SER A 302 11.21 5.65 -1.09
C SER A 302 12.60 5.31 -1.65
N GLY A 303 13.03 5.96 -2.74
CA GLY A 303 14.39 5.86 -3.31
C GLY A 303 14.49 5.07 -4.60
N ALA A 304 13.43 4.39 -5.03
CA ALA A 304 13.40 3.68 -6.32
C ALA A 304 13.22 4.63 -7.51
N ILE A 305 13.45 4.11 -8.70
CA ILE A 305 12.93 4.67 -9.94
C ILE A 305 11.58 4.00 -10.18
N GLY A 306 10.50 4.66 -9.73
CA GLY A 306 9.13 4.16 -9.86
C GLY A 306 8.53 4.54 -11.21
N MET A 307 7.76 3.63 -11.79
CA MET A 307 7.12 3.83 -13.10
C MET A 307 5.79 3.10 -13.17
N THR A 308 4.84 3.68 -13.86
CA THR A 308 3.60 3.05 -14.31
C THR A 308 3.72 2.67 -15.78
N TYR A 309 3.25 1.48 -16.16
CA TYR A 309 3.06 1.04 -17.54
C TYR A 309 1.58 0.75 -17.77
N GLU A 310 1.01 1.35 -18.82
CA GLU A 310 -0.42 1.28 -19.10
C GLU A 310 -0.68 0.67 -20.48
N GLN A 311 -1.32 -0.46 -20.51
CA GLN A 311 -1.78 -1.12 -21.72
C GLN A 311 -3.23 -0.72 -22.03
N GLY A 312 -3.58 -0.47 -23.27
CA GLY A 312 -4.98 -0.36 -23.68
C GLY A 312 -5.76 -1.65 -23.35
N GLY A 313 -6.92 -1.52 -22.69
CA GLY A 313 -7.70 -2.71 -22.29
C GLY A 313 -8.68 -2.42 -21.16
N GLY A 314 -8.17 -2.22 -19.96
CA GLY A 314 -8.88 -1.65 -18.82
C GLY A 314 -10.11 -2.42 -18.34
N GLY A 315 -10.07 -3.75 -18.23
CA GLY A 315 -11.20 -4.57 -17.82
C GLY A 315 -12.33 -4.70 -18.86
N PHE A 316 -12.22 -3.95 -19.94
CA PHE A 316 -13.23 -3.88 -21.00
C PHE A 316 -12.89 -4.74 -22.21
N ALA A 317 -11.59 -4.95 -22.50
CA ALA A 317 -11.15 -5.60 -23.72
C ALA A 317 -11.41 -7.11 -23.77
N GLY A 318 -11.65 -7.79 -22.66
CA GLY A 318 -11.87 -9.23 -22.68
C GLY A 318 -10.69 -10.01 -23.30
N LEU A 319 -10.96 -11.04 -24.07
CA LEU A 319 -9.94 -11.75 -24.85
C LEU A 319 -9.60 -11.02 -26.16
N THR A 320 -10.55 -10.30 -26.74
CA THR A 320 -10.34 -9.46 -27.93
C THR A 320 -11.40 -8.37 -27.99
N ILE A 321 -11.04 -7.20 -28.47
CA ILE A 321 -11.96 -6.09 -28.73
C ILE A 321 -11.53 -5.38 -30.01
N THR A 322 -12.49 -4.84 -30.77
CA THR A 322 -12.18 -3.97 -31.90
C THR A 322 -11.91 -2.54 -31.40
N THR A 323 -10.74 -2.00 -31.69
CA THR A 323 -10.42 -0.59 -31.42
C THR A 323 -11.20 0.34 -32.34
N ARG A 324 -11.19 1.65 -32.05
CA ARG A 324 -11.83 2.63 -32.92
C ARG A 324 -11.17 2.74 -34.32
N GLU A 325 -9.92 2.31 -34.45
CA GLU A 325 -9.21 2.22 -35.73
C GLU A 325 -9.70 1.02 -36.57
N GLY A 326 -10.47 0.11 -35.99
CA GLY A 326 -11.01 -1.08 -36.63
C GLY A 326 -10.15 -2.34 -36.46
N ASP A 327 -9.03 -2.25 -35.78
CA ASP A 327 -8.11 -3.36 -35.55
C ASP A 327 -8.49 -4.14 -34.28
N PRO A 328 -8.33 -5.48 -34.26
CA PRO A 328 -8.53 -6.28 -33.06
C PRO A 328 -7.37 -6.12 -32.09
N LEU A 329 -7.68 -5.81 -30.83
CA LEU A 329 -6.73 -5.82 -29.73
C LEU A 329 -6.98 -7.09 -28.88
N THR A 330 -6.07 -8.06 -28.98
CA THR A 330 -6.21 -9.34 -28.29
C THR A 330 -5.53 -9.35 -26.91
N LEU A 331 -5.92 -10.27 -26.04
CA LEU A 331 -5.22 -10.52 -24.77
C LEU A 331 -3.75 -10.91 -25.01
N LYS A 332 -3.47 -11.65 -26.10
CA LYS A 332 -2.11 -12.03 -26.48
C LYS A 332 -1.24 -10.82 -26.83
N ASP A 333 -1.76 -9.84 -27.56
CA ASP A 333 -1.04 -8.60 -27.86
C ASP A 333 -0.73 -7.85 -26.56
N ARG A 334 -1.75 -7.65 -25.72
CA ARG A 334 -1.65 -6.89 -24.45
C ARG A 334 -0.60 -7.49 -23.50
N LEU A 335 -0.64 -8.82 -23.26
CA LEU A 335 0.35 -9.47 -22.41
C LEU A 335 1.76 -9.45 -23.01
N THR A 336 1.87 -9.45 -24.36
CA THR A 336 3.17 -9.37 -25.05
C THR A 336 3.81 -8.00 -24.88
N HIS A 337 3.03 -6.93 -24.94
CA HIS A 337 3.51 -5.57 -24.71
C HIS A 337 4.04 -5.43 -23.27
N HIS A 338 3.28 -5.88 -22.25
CA HIS A 338 3.72 -5.84 -20.85
C HIS A 338 4.97 -6.68 -20.58
N TYR A 339 5.01 -7.91 -21.13
CA TYR A 339 6.19 -8.76 -21.06
C TYR A 339 7.42 -8.06 -21.65
N THR A 340 7.27 -7.46 -22.84
CA THR A 340 8.36 -6.78 -23.55
C THR A 340 8.89 -5.59 -22.73
N ALA A 341 8.00 -4.73 -22.22
CA ALA A 341 8.37 -3.59 -21.40
C ALA A 341 9.03 -4.03 -20.07
N GLY A 342 8.53 -5.11 -19.46
CA GLY A 342 9.12 -5.67 -18.23
C GLY A 342 10.55 -6.18 -18.44
N ILE A 343 10.79 -6.99 -19.46
CA ILE A 343 12.14 -7.51 -19.79
C ILE A 343 13.09 -6.36 -20.19
N SER A 344 12.61 -5.40 -20.97
CA SER A 344 13.38 -4.21 -21.35
C SER A 344 13.83 -3.39 -20.12
N THR A 345 12.98 -3.28 -19.11
CA THR A 345 13.32 -2.62 -17.84
C THR A 345 14.44 -3.36 -17.10
N VAL A 346 14.36 -4.69 -17.03
CA VAL A 346 15.40 -5.54 -16.42
C VAL A 346 16.72 -5.39 -17.19
N GLU A 347 16.68 -5.38 -18.52
CA GLU A 347 17.84 -5.18 -19.38
C GLU A 347 18.58 -3.88 -19.07
N VAL A 348 17.88 -2.73 -19.11
CA VAL A 348 18.50 -1.41 -18.85
C VAL A 348 19.05 -1.35 -17.43
N THR A 349 18.35 -1.90 -16.46
CA THR A 349 18.82 -1.94 -15.07
C THR A 349 20.09 -2.79 -14.94
N ALA A 350 20.13 -3.96 -15.57
CA ALA A 350 21.30 -4.84 -15.56
C ALA A 350 22.53 -4.18 -16.20
N GLN A 351 22.35 -3.51 -17.33
CA GLN A 351 23.41 -2.80 -18.06
C GLN A 351 23.97 -1.60 -17.28
N ASN A 352 23.17 -1.00 -16.40
CA ASN A 352 23.53 0.18 -15.61
C ASN A 352 23.61 -0.09 -14.11
N SER A 353 23.70 -1.34 -13.67
CA SER A 353 23.57 -1.73 -12.26
C SER A 353 24.52 -0.96 -11.33
N THR A 354 25.78 -0.78 -11.72
CA THR A 354 26.77 -0.02 -10.93
C THR A 354 26.29 1.42 -10.68
N ARG A 355 25.88 2.15 -11.74
CA ARG A 355 25.41 3.53 -11.60
C ARG A 355 24.09 3.61 -10.82
N VAL A 356 23.19 2.66 -11.03
CA VAL A 356 21.94 2.55 -10.26
C VAL A 356 22.22 2.46 -8.76
N LEU A 357 23.17 1.63 -8.37
CA LEU A 357 23.57 1.47 -6.95
C LEU A 357 24.25 2.72 -6.38
N GLU A 358 25.14 3.37 -7.16
CA GLU A 358 25.82 4.60 -6.73
C GLU A 358 24.85 5.75 -6.51
N GLU A 359 23.89 5.93 -7.42
CA GLU A 359 22.89 6.99 -7.33
C GLU A 359 21.83 6.69 -6.24
N PHE A 360 21.51 5.41 -6.01
CA PHE A 360 20.68 4.98 -4.89
C PHE A 360 21.35 5.29 -3.55
N GLU A 361 22.63 4.97 -3.41
CA GLU A 361 23.41 5.34 -2.22
C GLU A 361 23.48 6.85 -2.03
N LYS A 362 23.70 7.58 -3.13
CA LYS A 362 23.70 9.05 -3.11
C LYS A 362 22.34 9.62 -2.67
N TYR A 363 21.22 9.07 -3.14
CA TYR A 363 19.88 9.47 -2.72
C TYR A 363 19.72 9.43 -1.21
N PHE A 364 20.10 8.31 -0.58
CA PHE A 364 19.98 8.15 0.88
C PHE A 364 21.02 8.95 1.65
N ARG A 365 22.24 9.03 1.15
CA ARG A 365 23.28 9.88 1.74
C ARG A 365 22.86 11.36 1.74
N ASP A 366 22.27 11.85 0.66
CA ASP A 366 21.77 13.21 0.57
C ASP A 366 20.58 13.41 1.54
N ASN A 367 19.69 12.44 1.67
CA ASN A 367 18.59 12.46 2.64
C ASN A 367 19.10 12.59 4.10
N ILE A 368 20.16 11.86 4.44
CA ILE A 368 20.71 11.83 5.80
C ILE A 368 21.54 13.09 6.09
N ASN A 369 22.32 13.59 5.13
CA ASN A 369 23.31 14.62 5.37
C ASN A 369 22.88 16.02 4.91
N ASN A 370 22.09 16.11 3.84
CA ASN A 370 21.65 17.38 3.24
C ASN A 370 20.24 17.27 2.64
N PRO A 371 19.23 17.05 3.49
CA PRO A 371 17.86 16.85 3.01
C PRO A 371 17.32 18.05 2.22
N PRO A 372 16.73 17.83 1.03
CA PRO A 372 16.27 18.88 0.12
C PRO A 372 14.92 19.48 0.58
N THR A 373 14.88 20.06 1.76
CA THR A 373 13.68 20.64 2.34
C THR A 373 14.00 21.86 3.17
N VAL A 374 13.07 22.80 3.20
CA VAL A 374 13.14 24.02 4.04
C VAL A 374 12.96 23.67 5.53
N TYR A 375 11.99 22.79 5.81
CA TYR A 375 11.70 22.37 7.17
C TYR A 375 12.60 21.20 7.59
N LYS A 376 13.30 21.37 8.70
CA LYS A 376 14.29 20.38 9.19
C LYS A 376 13.75 19.50 10.32
N THR A 377 12.65 19.92 10.93
CA THR A 377 12.02 19.18 12.03
C THR A 377 10.51 19.40 11.99
N TYR A 378 9.76 18.32 12.15
CA TYR A 378 8.33 18.36 12.43
C TYR A 378 8.10 17.98 13.89
N VAL A 379 7.29 18.79 14.59
CA VAL A 379 6.94 18.59 16.01
C VAL A 379 5.44 18.32 16.09
N ILE A 380 5.07 17.18 16.64
CA ILE A 380 3.69 16.84 16.99
C ILE A 380 3.55 17.04 18.49
N LYS A 381 2.60 17.88 18.92
CA LYS A 381 2.41 18.20 20.31
C LYS A 381 1.93 16.99 21.13
N GLY A 382 2.53 16.78 22.29
CA GLY A 382 2.21 15.66 23.17
C GLY A 382 0.83 15.77 23.85
N ASP A 383 0.16 16.92 23.77
CA ASP A 383 -1.21 17.13 24.26
C ASP A 383 -2.30 16.80 23.21
N ASN A 384 -1.91 16.37 22.01
CA ASN A 384 -2.85 15.76 21.07
C ASN A 384 -3.53 14.53 21.67
N ASN A 385 -4.69 14.17 21.13
CA ASN A 385 -5.38 12.95 21.49
C ASN A 385 -4.46 11.71 21.38
N ALA A 386 -4.43 10.88 22.42
CA ALA A 386 -3.53 9.73 22.51
C ALA A 386 -3.74 8.70 21.37
N ASP A 387 -4.96 8.53 20.88
CA ASP A 387 -5.24 7.61 19.76
C ASP A 387 -4.64 8.13 18.46
N LYS A 388 -4.81 9.43 18.16
CA LYS A 388 -4.21 10.05 16.98
C LYS A 388 -2.69 9.91 17.01
N ILE A 389 -2.06 10.18 18.16
CA ILE A 389 -0.61 9.99 18.38
C ILE A 389 -0.21 8.52 18.19
N ASN A 390 -0.93 7.58 18.79
CA ASN A 390 -0.62 6.16 18.69
C ASN A 390 -0.79 5.64 17.26
N THR A 391 -1.79 6.13 16.54
CA THR A 391 -2.02 5.76 15.14
C THR A 391 -0.90 6.26 14.25
N ILE A 392 -0.55 7.56 14.32
CA ILE A 392 0.50 8.11 13.46
C ILE A 392 1.89 7.54 13.79
N THR A 393 2.19 7.27 15.07
CA THR A 393 3.48 6.67 15.44
C THR A 393 3.59 5.20 15.03
N LYS A 394 2.47 4.44 15.04
CA LYS A 394 2.44 3.10 14.46
C LYS A 394 2.69 3.15 12.95
N TRP A 395 2.10 4.11 12.26
CA TRP A 395 2.34 4.35 10.84
C TRP A 395 3.81 4.73 10.57
N PHE A 396 4.46 5.53 11.44
CA PHE A 396 5.90 5.81 11.36
C PHE A 396 6.73 4.52 11.42
N ASP A 397 6.40 3.61 12.35
CA ASP A 397 7.11 2.34 12.50
C ASP A 397 7.02 1.50 11.22
N THR A 398 5.82 1.38 10.61
CA THR A 398 5.62 0.60 9.39
C THR A 398 6.46 1.15 8.22
N HIS A 399 6.51 2.48 8.09
CA HIS A 399 7.28 3.11 7.01
C HIS A 399 8.78 3.30 7.33
N GLY A 400 9.23 2.92 8.53
CA GLY A 400 10.62 3.08 8.95
C GLY A 400 11.04 4.55 9.14
N ILE A 401 10.09 5.42 9.55
CA ILE A 401 10.34 6.82 9.90
C ILE A 401 10.84 6.88 11.33
N ALA A 402 12.04 7.40 11.54
CA ALA A 402 12.61 7.60 12.87
C ALA A 402 12.00 8.83 13.55
N TYR A 403 11.58 8.65 14.81
CA TYR A 403 11.02 9.71 15.65
C TYR A 403 11.40 9.49 17.12
N GLY A 404 11.11 10.47 17.95
CA GLY A 404 11.34 10.38 19.40
C GLY A 404 10.91 11.63 20.11
N SER A 405 11.27 11.78 21.40
CA SER A 405 10.93 12.96 22.20
C SER A 405 12.14 13.86 22.45
N PRO A 406 11.93 15.17 22.70
CA PRO A 406 13.00 16.08 23.13
C PRO A 406 13.62 15.66 24.47
N SER A 407 14.93 15.92 24.65
CA SER A 407 15.61 15.72 25.94
C SER A 407 15.15 16.74 26.98
N ALA A 408 14.86 17.98 26.58
CA ALA A 408 14.45 19.08 27.42
C ALA A 408 13.46 20.01 26.69
N GLY A 409 12.68 20.74 27.47
CA GLY A 409 11.79 21.78 26.93
C GLY A 409 12.56 23.04 26.54
N LYS A 410 12.09 23.72 25.50
CA LYS A 410 12.58 25.06 25.10
C LYS A 410 11.48 25.84 24.35
N ALA A 411 11.61 27.17 24.35
CA ALA A 411 10.81 27.99 23.44
C ALA A 411 11.26 27.73 21.99
N ALA A 412 10.32 27.64 21.07
CA ALA A 412 10.55 27.40 19.65
C ALA A 412 9.58 28.22 18.81
N ARG A 413 9.91 28.38 17.52
CA ARG A 413 9.08 29.04 16.53
C ARG A 413 9.06 28.24 15.25
N GLY A 414 7.89 28.08 14.65
CA GLY A 414 7.73 27.35 13.41
C GLY A 414 6.40 27.66 12.73
N PHE A 415 6.21 27.05 11.57
CA PHE A 415 4.89 27.06 10.94
C PHE A 415 3.93 26.21 11.77
N ASP A 416 2.86 26.82 12.21
CA ASP A 416 1.79 26.18 12.98
C ASP A 416 0.69 25.68 12.03
N PHE A 417 0.47 24.36 11.99
CA PHE A 417 -0.52 23.75 11.11
C PHE A 417 -1.95 24.12 11.48
N THR A 418 -2.22 24.47 12.74
CA THR A 418 -3.57 24.88 13.18
C THR A 418 -3.94 26.26 12.67
N THR A 419 -3.00 27.22 12.76
CA THR A 419 -3.24 28.61 12.36
C THR A 419 -2.78 28.93 10.94
N GLN A 420 -2.10 27.98 10.29
CA GLN A 420 -1.51 28.10 8.95
C GLN A 420 -0.54 29.30 8.82
N GLY A 421 0.20 29.57 9.87
CA GLY A 421 1.14 30.69 9.93
C GLY A 421 2.31 30.45 10.87
N GLN A 422 3.19 31.47 11.01
CA GLN A 422 4.32 31.39 11.93
C GLN A 422 3.83 31.59 13.37
N GLY A 423 4.10 30.59 14.23
CA GLY A 423 3.72 30.61 15.63
C GLY A 423 4.89 30.36 16.59
N ASN A 424 4.80 30.94 17.81
CA ASN A 424 5.68 30.59 18.91
C ASN A 424 5.02 29.51 19.77
N PHE A 425 5.79 28.57 20.26
CA PHE A 425 5.29 27.50 21.12
C PHE A 425 6.38 27.02 22.09
N ASN A 426 5.99 26.31 23.12
CA ASN A 426 6.91 25.64 24.02
C ASN A 426 7.05 24.18 23.61
N LEU A 427 8.25 23.77 23.20
CA LEU A 427 8.63 22.39 23.04
C LEU A 427 8.70 21.74 24.42
N THR A 428 8.09 20.57 24.58
CA THR A 428 8.07 19.82 25.85
C THR A 428 8.62 18.44 25.67
N THR A 429 8.99 17.78 26.75
CA THR A 429 9.52 16.39 26.71
C THR A 429 8.48 15.34 26.32
N ASP A 430 7.21 15.71 26.22
CA ASP A 430 6.10 14.86 25.81
C ASP A 430 5.77 14.99 24.32
N ASP A 431 6.37 15.97 23.63
CA ASP A 431 6.19 16.17 22.21
C ASP A 431 6.94 15.09 21.40
N ILE A 432 6.51 14.90 20.15
CA ILE A 432 7.16 14.01 19.21
C ILE A 432 7.96 14.84 18.21
N ILE A 433 9.19 14.45 18.00
CA ILE A 433 10.08 15.04 16.99
C ILE A 433 10.27 14.04 15.87
N VAL A 434 10.00 14.47 14.64
CA VAL A 434 10.42 13.81 13.40
C VAL A 434 11.48 14.73 12.75
N ASN A 435 12.74 14.31 12.84
CA ASN A 435 13.85 15.03 12.21
C ASN A 435 14.05 14.52 10.79
N VAL A 436 14.18 15.41 9.80
CA VAL A 436 14.26 15.01 8.39
C VAL A 436 15.63 14.44 7.98
N TYR A 437 16.67 14.54 8.81
CA TYR A 437 17.99 13.96 8.54
C TYR A 437 17.99 12.45 8.78
N GLN A 438 17.29 11.72 7.91
CA GLN A 438 17.11 10.27 8.00
C GLN A 438 16.84 9.68 6.61
N PRO A 439 16.95 8.34 6.43
CA PRO A 439 16.74 7.70 5.12
C PRO A 439 15.43 8.09 4.42
N LYS A 440 14.35 8.22 5.17
CA LYS A 440 13.01 8.56 4.66
C LYS A 440 12.73 10.06 4.48
N SER A 441 13.77 10.91 4.43
CA SER A 441 13.66 12.38 4.37
C SER A 441 12.71 12.90 3.30
N ARG A 442 12.85 12.43 2.04
CA ARG A 442 12.01 12.89 0.93
C ARG A 442 10.56 12.45 1.10
N PHE A 443 10.33 11.24 1.56
CA PHE A 443 8.99 10.75 1.86
C PHE A 443 8.33 11.57 3.00
N ILE A 444 9.07 11.86 4.08
CA ILE A 444 8.60 12.74 5.16
C ILE A 444 8.26 14.14 4.62
N THR A 445 9.14 14.71 3.78
CA THR A 445 8.91 16.03 3.20
C THR A 445 7.62 16.06 2.42
N THR A 446 7.43 15.11 1.50
CA THR A 446 6.23 15.03 0.66
C THR A 446 4.94 14.93 1.48
N LEU A 447 4.96 14.20 2.62
CA LEU A 447 3.77 13.96 3.44
C LEU A 447 3.49 15.02 4.50
N PHE A 448 4.51 15.82 4.88
CA PHE A 448 4.38 16.71 6.04
C PHE A 448 4.61 18.19 5.70
N GLU A 449 5.11 18.53 4.51
CA GLU A 449 5.31 19.93 4.17
C GLU A 449 3.97 20.69 4.14
N PRO A 450 3.91 21.90 4.70
CA PRO A 450 2.67 22.69 4.71
C PRO A 450 2.13 23.04 3.33
N GLN A 451 3.02 23.17 2.36
CA GLN A 451 2.71 23.51 0.97
C GLN A 451 3.72 22.85 0.05
N SER A 452 3.26 22.15 -0.97
CA SER A 452 4.07 21.66 -2.09
C SER A 452 4.07 22.70 -3.22
N LYS A 453 5.09 22.62 -4.06
CA LYS A 453 5.19 23.44 -5.28
C LYS A 453 4.70 22.63 -6.46
N LEU A 454 3.78 23.20 -7.21
CA LEU A 454 3.31 22.68 -8.48
C LEU A 454 4.04 23.38 -9.62
N ALA A 455 4.68 22.61 -10.49
CA ALA A 455 5.24 23.11 -11.75
C ALA A 455 4.13 23.34 -12.79
N ASP A 456 3.07 22.53 -12.73
CA ASP A 456 1.85 22.65 -13.53
C ASP A 456 0.64 22.54 -12.61
N SER A 457 -0.43 23.28 -12.90
CA SER A 457 -1.68 23.23 -12.14
C SER A 457 -2.58 22.06 -12.51
N ALA A 458 -2.35 21.42 -13.66
CA ALA A 458 -3.05 20.23 -14.09
C ALA A 458 -2.38 18.98 -13.55
N THR A 459 -2.94 18.39 -12.51
CA THR A 459 -2.51 17.11 -11.94
C THR A 459 -3.45 15.98 -12.36
N TYR A 460 -2.95 14.75 -12.32
CA TYR A 460 -3.74 13.58 -12.69
C TYR A 460 -4.95 13.38 -11.78
N ASP A 461 -4.76 13.51 -10.46
CA ASP A 461 -5.82 13.13 -9.51
C ASP A 461 -5.75 13.99 -8.21
N ILE A 462 -5.14 13.48 -7.15
CA ILE A 462 -5.22 14.01 -5.79
C ILE A 462 -4.10 15.00 -5.51
N THR A 463 -4.44 16.14 -4.89
CA THR A 463 -3.51 17.23 -4.56
C THR A 463 -3.42 17.57 -3.07
N ALA A 464 -4.18 16.89 -2.20
CA ALA A 464 -4.24 17.16 -0.76
C ALA A 464 -4.11 15.87 0.04
N TRP A 465 -2.99 15.71 0.76
CA TRP A 465 -2.67 14.48 1.50
C TRP A 465 -1.87 14.69 2.79
N ASN A 466 -1.60 15.93 3.21
CA ASN A 466 -0.74 16.19 4.36
C ASN A 466 -1.28 15.56 5.65
N LEU A 467 -0.45 14.74 6.31
CA LEU A 467 -0.88 13.97 7.48
C LEU A 467 -1.17 14.82 8.72
N MET A 468 -0.52 15.99 8.87
CA MET A 468 -0.79 16.86 10.01
C MET A 468 -2.21 17.42 9.96
N TYR A 469 -2.70 17.75 8.75
CA TYR A 469 -4.07 18.19 8.53
C TYR A 469 -5.06 17.02 8.59
N ASN A 470 -4.75 15.90 7.93
CA ASN A 470 -5.66 14.74 7.87
C ASN A 470 -5.95 14.14 9.24
N TYR A 471 -4.97 14.13 10.14
CA TYR A 471 -5.16 13.68 11.52
C TYR A 471 -5.60 14.81 12.48
N ASP A 472 -5.77 16.04 11.97
CA ASP A 472 -6.09 17.20 12.81
C ASP A 472 -5.16 17.28 14.02
N LEU A 473 -3.85 17.38 13.75
CA LEU A 473 -2.81 17.40 14.78
C LEU A 473 -2.38 18.83 15.08
N LYS A 474 -2.27 19.16 16.35
CA LYS A 474 -1.47 20.30 16.78
C LYS A 474 -0.02 19.99 16.47
N ALA A 475 0.53 20.62 15.44
CA ALA A 475 1.87 20.32 14.94
C ALA A 475 2.56 21.60 14.43
N TYR A 476 3.89 21.54 14.37
CA TYR A 476 4.72 22.64 13.89
C TYR A 476 5.80 22.13 12.93
N ALA A 477 6.10 22.89 11.88
CA ALA A 477 7.24 22.65 10.99
C ALA A 477 8.32 23.70 11.22
N LEU A 478 9.54 23.28 11.54
CA LEU A 478 10.66 24.13 11.95
C LEU A 478 11.79 24.10 10.94
N ASN A 479 12.37 25.28 10.67
CA ASN A 479 13.59 25.38 9.85
C ASN A 479 14.85 24.96 10.64
N GLU A 480 14.75 24.88 11.98
CA GLU A 480 15.81 24.38 12.86
C GLU A 480 15.81 22.85 12.89
N SER A 481 17.02 22.25 12.86
CA SER A 481 17.19 20.82 13.06
C SER A 481 17.23 20.50 14.55
N ILE A 482 16.24 19.79 15.05
CA ILE A 482 16.17 19.29 16.43
C ILE A 482 16.16 17.75 16.36
N LYS A 483 17.18 17.12 16.95
CA LYS A 483 17.25 15.67 17.03
C LYS A 483 16.43 15.13 18.21
N PRO A 484 15.77 13.99 18.08
CA PRO A 484 15.21 13.29 19.24
C PRO A 484 16.27 13.02 20.29
N GLY A 485 15.96 13.23 21.55
CA GLY A 485 16.88 13.02 22.67
C GLY A 485 16.58 11.76 23.47
N LYS A 486 15.38 11.22 23.33
CA LYS A 486 14.94 9.97 23.95
C LYS A 486 13.87 9.27 23.08
N GLU A 487 13.71 7.98 23.31
CA GLU A 487 12.59 7.22 22.72
C GLU A 487 11.25 7.80 23.15
N PHE A 488 10.30 7.89 22.21
CA PHE A 488 8.93 8.23 22.51
C PHE A 488 8.18 7.00 23.03
N LYS A 489 7.49 7.17 24.16
CA LYS A 489 6.63 6.11 24.73
C LYS A 489 5.17 6.42 24.46
N ARG A 490 4.47 5.52 23.77
CA ARG A 490 3.03 5.64 23.54
C ARG A 490 2.28 5.71 24.85
N LYS A 491 1.28 6.59 24.91
CA LYS A 491 0.45 6.75 26.09
C LYS A 491 -0.57 5.62 26.17
N THR A 492 -0.67 5.00 27.33
CA THR A 492 -1.74 4.06 27.67
C THR A 492 -2.80 4.77 28.51
N VAL A 493 -4.04 4.32 28.39
CA VAL A 493 -5.14 4.84 29.21
C VAL A 493 -5.25 3.96 30.46
N ASP A 494 -4.97 4.56 31.62
CA ASP A 494 -5.23 3.90 32.91
C ASP A 494 -6.62 4.25 33.38
N ASN A 495 -7.45 3.24 33.59
CA ASN A 495 -8.79 3.34 34.11
C ASN A 495 -8.88 2.52 35.40
N PRO A 496 -8.72 3.15 36.58
CA PRO A 496 -8.96 2.46 37.84
C PRO A 496 -10.43 2.02 37.91
N THR A 497 -10.66 0.89 38.59
CA THR A 497 -12.03 0.41 38.83
C THR A 497 -12.79 1.42 39.69
N ILE A 498 -13.95 1.85 39.22
CA ILE A 498 -14.82 2.79 39.91
C ILE A 498 -15.82 1.98 40.73
N SER A 499 -15.59 1.92 42.05
CA SER A 499 -16.46 1.21 43.00
C SER A 499 -17.70 2.00 43.44
N SER A 500 -17.64 3.36 43.28
CA SER A 500 -18.77 4.23 43.58
C SER A 500 -19.82 4.17 42.46
N LYS A 501 -21.06 4.52 42.78
CA LYS A 501 -22.15 4.69 41.82
C LYS A 501 -22.26 6.16 41.41
N PRO A 502 -21.53 6.62 40.40
CA PRO A 502 -21.57 8.03 40.01
C PRO A 502 -22.94 8.43 39.43
N TYR A 503 -23.27 9.71 39.50
CA TYR A 503 -24.43 10.28 38.81
C TYR A 503 -24.33 10.10 37.29
N ALA A 504 -23.13 10.36 36.75
CA ALA A 504 -22.84 10.17 35.33
C ALA A 504 -21.39 9.74 35.09
N TYR A 505 -21.18 9.00 34.01
CA TYR A 505 -19.91 8.79 33.35
C TYR A 505 -19.77 9.79 32.22
N ILE A 506 -18.55 10.37 32.03
CA ILE A 506 -18.26 11.37 31.02
C ILE A 506 -17.08 10.89 30.19
N PHE A 507 -17.14 11.05 28.87
CA PHE A 507 -16.11 10.63 27.93
C PHE A 507 -15.87 11.74 26.90
N LYS A 508 -14.62 12.06 26.65
CA LYS A 508 -14.26 12.93 25.51
C LYS A 508 -14.55 12.22 24.20
N TYR A 509 -14.86 12.98 23.15
CA TYR A 509 -15.12 12.45 21.81
C TYR A 509 -14.22 13.21 20.81
N GLU A 510 -13.06 12.62 20.48
CA GLU A 510 -11.98 13.29 19.75
C GLU A 510 -11.32 12.38 18.69
N SER A 511 -11.68 11.09 18.64
CA SER A 511 -11.03 10.10 17.78
C SER A 511 -12.01 9.09 17.20
N LEU A 512 -11.56 8.33 16.18
CA LEU A 512 -12.33 7.21 15.62
C LEU A 512 -12.63 6.12 16.66
N LYS A 513 -11.73 5.88 17.61
CA LYS A 513 -11.98 4.94 18.71
C LYS A 513 -13.12 5.38 19.61
N ASP A 514 -13.34 6.70 19.77
CA ASP A 514 -14.49 7.21 20.52
C ASP A 514 -15.80 6.95 19.79
N ALA A 515 -15.82 7.00 18.45
CA ALA A 515 -16.98 6.62 17.65
C ALA A 515 -17.29 5.11 17.80
N THR A 516 -16.26 4.27 17.75
CA THR A 516 -16.39 2.81 17.99
C THR A 516 -16.91 2.52 19.40
N PHE A 517 -16.42 3.25 20.40
CA PHE A 517 -16.90 3.14 21.78
C PHE A 517 -18.37 3.57 21.91
N LEU A 518 -18.75 4.70 21.30
CA LEU A 518 -20.15 5.15 21.26
C LEU A 518 -21.05 4.08 20.62
N ALA A 519 -20.64 3.53 19.48
CA ALA A 519 -21.38 2.44 18.83
C ALA A 519 -21.53 1.22 19.75
N SER A 520 -20.48 0.87 20.50
CA SER A 520 -20.50 -0.22 21.48
C SER A 520 -21.47 0.04 22.63
N LEU A 521 -21.54 1.28 23.13
CA LEU A 521 -22.52 1.68 24.14
C LEU A 521 -23.96 1.55 23.61
N LEU A 522 -24.20 2.10 22.42
CA LEU A 522 -25.53 2.09 21.78
C LEU A 522 -25.99 0.66 21.45
N SER A 523 -25.07 -0.24 21.04
CA SER A 523 -25.38 -1.66 20.77
C SER A 523 -25.76 -2.46 22.03
N LYS A 524 -25.47 -1.94 23.21
CA LYS A 524 -25.88 -2.48 24.52
C LYS A 524 -27.05 -1.72 25.14
N ASP A 525 -27.78 -0.96 24.31
CA ASP A 525 -28.91 -0.14 24.74
C ASP A 525 -28.59 0.91 25.80
N VAL A 526 -27.31 1.25 25.98
CA VAL A 526 -26.89 2.34 26.86
C VAL A 526 -27.33 3.67 26.25
N LYS A 527 -28.13 4.43 27.00
CA LYS A 527 -28.57 5.75 26.59
C LYS A 527 -27.49 6.77 26.85
N VAL A 528 -27.01 7.38 25.77
CA VAL A 528 -25.91 8.35 25.75
C VAL A 528 -26.45 9.73 25.40
N ARG A 529 -25.90 10.76 26.01
CA ARG A 529 -26.14 12.16 25.69
C ARG A 529 -24.86 12.79 25.17
N VAL A 530 -24.99 13.91 24.45
CA VAL A 530 -23.88 14.71 23.94
C VAL A 530 -24.07 16.17 24.35
N ALA A 531 -23.01 16.78 24.88
CA ALA A 531 -22.99 18.20 25.17
C ALA A 531 -22.66 19.01 23.90
N SER A 532 -23.50 19.98 23.53
CA SER A 532 -23.27 20.88 22.40
C SER A 532 -22.51 22.17 22.79
N LEU A 533 -22.28 22.39 24.07
CA LEU A 533 -21.50 23.51 24.61
C LEU A 533 -20.46 22.99 25.59
N GLN A 534 -19.39 23.78 25.76
CA GLN A 534 -18.37 23.52 26.78
C GLN A 534 -19.00 23.57 28.20
N PHE A 535 -18.55 22.70 29.08
CA PHE A 535 -18.96 22.67 30.49
C PHE A 535 -17.81 22.21 31.39
N SER A 536 -17.92 22.44 32.69
CA SER A 536 -16.98 21.96 33.71
C SER A 536 -17.70 21.10 34.75
N ALA A 537 -17.17 19.92 35.04
CA ALA A 537 -17.70 19.02 36.06
C ALA A 537 -16.55 18.21 36.67
N GLY A 538 -16.60 17.97 37.99
CA GLY A 538 -15.57 17.23 38.72
C GLY A 538 -14.16 17.83 38.59
N GLY A 539 -14.06 19.18 38.53
CA GLY A 539 -12.79 19.90 38.36
C GLY A 539 -12.16 19.80 36.96
N GLN A 540 -12.88 19.27 35.97
CA GLN A 540 -12.42 19.14 34.59
C GLN A 540 -13.31 19.95 33.64
N THR A 541 -12.70 20.51 32.59
CA THR A 541 -13.41 21.17 31.49
C THR A 541 -13.54 20.22 30.31
N PHE A 542 -14.73 20.17 29.73
CA PHE A 542 -15.10 19.30 28.61
C PHE A 542 -15.61 20.13 27.44
N GLU A 543 -15.09 19.82 26.26
CA GLU A 543 -15.42 20.50 25.03
C GLU A 543 -16.76 20.01 24.43
N PRO A 544 -17.38 20.77 23.51
CA PRO A 544 -18.52 20.31 22.73
C PRO A 544 -18.23 18.94 22.07
N GLY A 545 -19.26 18.09 21.99
CA GLY A 545 -19.10 16.71 21.52
C GLY A 545 -18.90 15.68 22.63
N THR A 546 -18.59 16.12 23.86
CA THR A 546 -18.39 15.22 25.01
C THR A 546 -19.61 14.36 25.27
N LEU A 547 -19.38 13.04 25.44
CA LEU A 547 -20.41 12.04 25.72
C LEU A 547 -20.69 11.97 27.23
N ILE A 548 -21.96 11.91 27.57
CA ILE A 548 -22.45 11.85 28.95
C ILE A 548 -23.39 10.66 29.07
N VAL A 549 -23.07 9.73 29.98
CA VAL A 549 -23.89 8.54 30.28
C VAL A 549 -24.42 8.68 31.71
N THR A 550 -25.63 9.17 31.82
CA THR A 550 -26.29 9.37 33.12
C THR A 550 -26.88 8.07 33.62
N ARG A 551 -26.90 7.87 34.93
CA ARG A 551 -27.59 6.71 35.57
C ARG A 551 -29.08 6.75 35.26
N ARG A 552 -29.70 7.92 35.37
CA ARG A 552 -31.09 8.12 34.98
C ARG A 552 -31.28 7.74 33.51
N ASN A 553 -32.33 7.04 33.21
CA ASN A 553 -32.70 6.47 31.91
C ASN A 553 -31.92 5.20 31.53
N ASN A 554 -30.97 4.74 32.36
CA ASN A 554 -30.23 3.48 32.20
C ASN A 554 -30.53 2.53 33.36
N GLU A 555 -31.51 2.82 34.23
CA GLU A 555 -31.86 2.02 35.41
C GLU A 555 -32.37 0.62 35.07
N SER A 556 -32.95 0.44 33.88
CA SER A 556 -33.42 -0.88 33.40
C SER A 556 -32.29 -1.79 32.93
N LEU A 557 -31.08 -1.24 32.76
CA LEU A 557 -29.92 -2.01 32.32
C LEU A 557 -29.31 -2.76 33.48
N ALA A 558 -29.41 -4.07 33.48
CA ALA A 558 -28.78 -4.89 34.49
C ALA A 558 -27.26 -4.66 34.46
N ASP A 559 -26.66 -4.47 35.64
CA ASP A 559 -25.22 -4.26 35.80
C ASP A 559 -24.64 -3.08 35.02
N PHE A 560 -25.39 -1.98 34.91
CA PHE A 560 -25.07 -0.76 34.17
C PHE A 560 -23.63 -0.28 34.37
N ASP A 561 -23.16 -0.20 35.61
CA ASP A 561 -21.82 0.27 35.94
C ASP A 561 -20.73 -0.63 35.33
N ASN A 562 -20.88 -1.93 35.43
CA ASN A 562 -19.93 -2.87 34.86
C ASN A 562 -19.94 -2.86 33.33
N VAL A 563 -21.12 -2.73 32.71
CA VAL A 563 -21.25 -2.61 31.24
C VAL A 563 -20.46 -1.39 30.75
N VAL A 564 -20.68 -0.21 31.32
CA VAL A 564 -19.99 1.02 30.89
C VAL A 564 -18.49 0.94 31.14
N GLN A 565 -18.05 0.47 32.31
CA GLN A 565 -16.63 0.37 32.62
C GLN A 565 -15.90 -0.69 31.78
N THR A 566 -16.55 -1.83 31.52
CA THR A 566 -15.98 -2.90 30.66
C THR A 566 -15.80 -2.42 29.22
N LEU A 567 -16.80 -1.75 28.65
CA LEU A 567 -16.72 -1.20 27.30
C LEU A 567 -15.66 -0.09 27.21
N ALA A 568 -15.59 0.78 28.21
CA ALA A 568 -14.59 1.84 28.25
C ALA A 568 -13.15 1.28 28.35
N LYS A 569 -12.96 0.23 29.17
CA LYS A 569 -11.67 -0.46 29.29
C LYS A 569 -11.28 -1.18 27.99
N ALA A 570 -12.22 -1.91 27.40
CA ALA A 570 -11.97 -2.63 26.13
C ALA A 570 -11.64 -1.68 24.97
N SER A 571 -12.21 -0.47 24.97
CA SER A 571 -11.95 0.58 23.99
C SER A 571 -10.80 1.52 24.39
N GLU A 572 -10.14 1.29 25.52
CA GLU A 572 -9.10 2.18 26.07
C GLU A 572 -9.58 3.63 26.26
N ARG A 573 -10.82 3.83 26.69
CA ARG A 573 -11.39 5.17 26.91
C ARG A 573 -11.22 5.62 28.35
N LYS A 574 -10.67 6.83 28.54
CA LYS A 574 -10.55 7.43 29.87
C LYS A 574 -11.93 7.75 30.44
N ILE A 575 -12.19 7.24 31.63
CA ILE A 575 -13.45 7.46 32.36
C ILE A 575 -13.31 8.68 33.26
N TYR A 576 -14.22 9.62 33.10
CA TYR A 576 -14.44 10.68 34.06
C TYR A 576 -15.80 10.48 34.71
N THR A 577 -15.95 10.88 35.97
CA THR A 577 -17.21 10.72 36.70
C THR A 577 -17.60 12.00 37.43
N THR A 578 -18.89 12.11 37.69
CA THR A 578 -19.44 13.16 38.59
C THR A 578 -20.52 12.58 39.48
N THR A 579 -20.67 13.13 40.69
CA THR A 579 -21.70 12.76 41.66
C THR A 579 -22.96 13.57 41.51
N THR A 580 -22.96 14.59 40.65
CA THR A 580 -24.07 15.55 40.47
C THR A 580 -24.27 15.89 38.99
N GLY A 581 -25.50 16.23 38.61
CA GLY A 581 -25.83 16.78 37.31
C GLY A 581 -25.76 18.31 37.26
N PHE A 582 -25.45 18.95 38.38
CA PHE A 582 -25.23 20.40 38.48
C PHE A 582 -23.77 20.69 38.15
N VAL A 583 -23.51 21.32 37.00
CA VAL A 583 -22.15 21.57 36.52
C VAL A 583 -21.55 22.83 37.11
N GLU A 584 -20.23 22.87 37.24
CA GLU A 584 -19.52 24.04 37.83
C GLU A 584 -19.57 25.25 36.89
N LYS A 585 -19.52 25.01 35.57
CA LYS A 585 -19.67 25.99 34.49
C LYS A 585 -20.38 25.36 33.31
N GLY A 586 -21.13 26.16 32.57
CA GLY A 586 -21.84 25.73 31.37
C GLY A 586 -23.30 25.37 31.63
N LYS A 587 -23.80 24.31 30.95
CA LYS A 587 -25.20 23.89 31.04
C LYS A 587 -25.31 22.50 31.69
N ASP A 588 -26.22 22.37 32.65
CA ASP A 588 -26.49 21.12 33.36
C ASP A 588 -26.93 19.99 32.46
N PHE A 589 -26.76 18.73 32.89
CA PHE A 589 -27.00 17.56 32.07
C PHE A 589 -28.46 17.35 31.64
N GLY A 590 -29.40 18.02 32.28
CA GLY A 590 -30.81 18.06 31.89
C GLY A 590 -31.16 19.17 30.89
N SER A 591 -30.20 20.04 30.54
CA SER A 591 -30.44 21.17 29.63
C SER A 591 -30.73 20.72 28.20
N GLY A 592 -31.46 21.54 27.44
CA GLY A 592 -31.63 21.34 25.98
C GLY A 592 -30.35 21.37 25.17
N TYR A 593 -29.23 21.82 25.74
CA TYR A 593 -27.89 21.78 25.14
C TYR A 593 -27.15 20.45 25.42
N VAL A 594 -27.77 19.51 26.11
CA VAL A 594 -27.28 18.15 26.36
C VAL A 594 -28.26 17.17 25.73
N GLY A 595 -28.08 16.96 24.44
CA GLY A 595 -28.99 16.18 23.60
C GLY A 595 -28.85 14.68 23.80
N TYR A 596 -29.93 13.92 23.62
CA TYR A 596 -29.91 12.46 23.59
C TYR A 596 -29.46 11.95 22.21
N ILE A 597 -28.53 11.00 22.19
CA ILE A 597 -28.06 10.35 20.97
C ILE A 597 -28.96 9.15 20.66
N LYS A 598 -29.61 9.17 19.50
CA LYS A 598 -30.32 8.00 18.98
C LYS A 598 -29.33 7.13 18.19
N ALA A 599 -29.40 5.81 18.36
CA ALA A 599 -28.68 4.90 17.49
C ALA A 599 -29.05 5.17 16.03
N PRO A 600 -28.11 5.50 15.15
CA PRO A 600 -28.41 5.78 13.76
C PRO A 600 -28.85 4.51 13.05
N LYS A 601 -29.77 4.64 12.11
CA LYS A 601 -30.05 3.64 11.09
C LYS A 601 -29.31 4.08 9.84
N VAL A 602 -28.29 3.35 9.45
CA VAL A 602 -27.47 3.66 8.28
C VAL A 602 -27.94 2.80 7.12
N ALA A 603 -28.20 3.40 5.98
CA ALA A 603 -28.42 2.72 4.72
C ALA A 603 -27.25 3.06 3.78
N VAL A 604 -26.59 2.04 3.27
CA VAL A 604 -25.56 2.18 2.25
C VAL A 604 -26.19 1.88 0.90
N LEU A 605 -26.09 2.81 -0.04
CA LEU A 605 -26.49 2.60 -1.43
C LEU A 605 -25.37 1.87 -2.15
N PHE A 606 -25.64 0.69 -2.67
CA PHE A 606 -24.69 -0.08 -3.47
C PHE A 606 -25.41 -0.83 -4.58
N GLY A 607 -24.67 -1.17 -5.63
CA GLY A 607 -25.20 -1.88 -6.78
C GLY A 607 -24.90 -1.14 -8.08
N GLU A 608 -25.45 -1.61 -9.19
CA GLU A 608 -25.13 -1.16 -10.56
C GLU A 608 -25.34 0.35 -10.82
N GLN A 609 -26.09 1.03 -9.96
CA GLN A 609 -26.33 2.47 -10.05
C GLN A 609 -25.30 3.31 -9.28
N THR A 610 -24.31 2.69 -8.65
CA THR A 610 -23.28 3.36 -7.86
C THR A 610 -21.88 3.00 -8.35
N SER A 611 -20.91 3.91 -8.17
CA SER A 611 -19.51 3.55 -8.31
C SER A 611 -19.12 2.58 -7.19
N SER A 612 -18.41 1.50 -7.53
CA SER A 612 -17.92 0.53 -6.55
C SER A 612 -16.97 1.19 -5.53
N LEU A 613 -16.10 2.09 -5.98
CA LEU A 613 -15.17 2.81 -5.10
C LEU A 613 -15.86 3.75 -4.11
N ASN A 614 -17.05 4.28 -4.44
CA ASN A 614 -17.84 5.09 -3.52
C ASN A 614 -18.63 4.23 -2.51
N SER A 615 -18.72 2.92 -2.73
CA SER A 615 -19.41 1.98 -1.85
C SER A 615 -18.47 1.37 -0.80
N GLY A 616 -17.19 1.40 -1.04
CA GLY A 616 -16.13 0.88 -0.18
C GLY A 616 -15.81 1.69 1.06
#